data_c546974f0a2d8baedab30d301a96cf30
#
_entry.id   c546974f0a2d8baedab30d301a96cf30
#
_cell.length_a   1.000
_cell.length_b   1.000
_cell.length_c   1.000
_cell.angle_alpha   90.00
_cell.angle_beta   90.00
_cell.angle_gamma   90.00
#
_symmetry.space_group_name_H-M   'P 1'
#
loop_
_entity.id
_entity.type
_entity.pdbx_description
1 polymer ?
#
loop_
_entity_poly.entity_id
_entity_poly.type
_entity_poly.pdbx_seq_one_letter_code
_entity_poly.pdbx_strand_id
1 'polypeptide(L)'
;MTTARSDDLLLSIDCGTQSTRALLFDPNGNLVAKSQVVLDDYVVERPGWMSHDVEGFWLACARACRLLWLDHPGKAARVRGVSVTTQRGTIMPVDAQGHAVLPALIWLDQRRATRPPRIGAAWRAAFRLAGVAETIRYFQREAEVNWWAENEPDTWARTYKVLLLSGLLNFKLTGEFVDSVGAQVGYVPFDFKRHGWAGPSDWKWQALAVRREQLPELRPVGSVLGQVSAEAS
;
A
#
# COMPACT_ATOMS: atom_id res chain seq x y z
N MET A 1 9.75 4.30 28.50
CA MET A 1 9.05 3.10 28.03
C MET A 1 8.04 2.71 29.12
N THR A 2 6.74 2.83 28.84
CA THR A 2 5.72 2.38 29.79
C THR A 2 5.69 0.85 29.74
N THR A 3 5.85 0.18 30.88
CA THR A 3 5.75 -1.28 30.97
C THR A 3 4.35 -1.72 30.56
N ALA A 4 4.25 -2.66 29.62
CA ALA A 4 2.96 -3.23 29.22
C ALA A 4 2.27 -3.86 30.45
N ARG A 5 0.98 -3.56 30.63
CA ARG A 5 0.17 -4.19 31.68
C ARG A 5 -0.29 -5.56 31.17
N SER A 6 -0.56 -6.47 32.11
CA SER A 6 -1.04 -7.82 31.78
C SER A 6 -2.37 -7.84 31.02
N ASP A 7 -3.13 -6.75 31.09
CA ASP A 7 -4.43 -6.59 30.43
C ASP A 7 -4.40 -5.74 29.17
N ASP A 8 -3.25 -5.19 28.77
CA ASP A 8 -3.08 -4.47 27.49
C ASP A 8 -3.29 -5.41 26.31
N LEU A 9 -3.81 -4.88 25.21
CA LEU A 9 -4.07 -5.62 23.97
C LEU A 9 -3.42 -4.93 22.77
N LEU A 10 -3.10 -5.75 21.76
CA LEU A 10 -2.63 -5.30 20.45
C LEU A 10 -3.66 -5.72 19.40
N LEU A 11 -4.08 -4.78 18.56
CA LEU A 11 -4.93 -5.04 17.41
C LEU A 11 -4.06 -5.26 16.17
N SER A 12 -4.26 -6.38 15.49
CA SER A 12 -3.69 -6.61 14.16
C SER A 12 -4.81 -6.63 13.12
N ILE A 13 -4.69 -5.77 12.11
CA ILE A 13 -5.59 -5.74 10.94
C ILE A 13 -4.86 -6.44 9.81
N ASP A 14 -5.43 -7.54 9.31
CA ASP A 14 -4.91 -8.31 8.19
C ASP A 14 -5.87 -8.18 6.99
N CYS A 15 -5.50 -7.32 6.03
CA CYS A 15 -6.27 -7.08 4.81
C CYS A 15 -5.73 -7.94 3.66
N GLY A 16 -6.22 -9.18 3.58
CA GLY A 16 -5.82 -10.13 2.55
C GLY A 16 -6.55 -9.94 1.22
N THR A 17 -6.42 -10.92 0.34
CA THR A 17 -7.01 -10.90 -1.01
C THR A 17 -8.52 -11.12 -1.00
N GLN A 18 -9.03 -12.00 -0.13
CA GLN A 18 -10.43 -12.41 -0.10
C GLN A 18 -11.17 -11.91 1.15
N SER A 19 -10.45 -11.48 2.17
CA SER A 19 -11.07 -11.08 3.43
C SER A 19 -10.15 -10.20 4.25
N THR A 20 -10.76 -9.38 5.09
CA THR A 20 -10.08 -8.63 6.13
C THR A 20 -10.37 -9.24 7.50
N ARG A 21 -9.36 -9.33 8.34
CA ARG A 21 -9.46 -9.82 9.72
C ARG A 21 -9.01 -8.75 10.69
N ALA A 22 -9.72 -8.67 11.80
CA ALA A 22 -9.28 -7.95 12.99
C ALA A 22 -8.98 -8.97 14.09
N LEU A 23 -7.75 -8.95 14.61
CA LEU A 23 -7.24 -9.93 15.56
C LEU A 23 -6.71 -9.21 16.80
N LEU A 24 -7.13 -9.64 17.97
CA LEU A 24 -6.62 -9.13 19.25
C LEU A 24 -5.62 -10.12 19.84
N PHE A 25 -4.48 -9.60 20.23
CA PHE A 25 -3.44 -10.36 20.90
C PHE A 25 -3.16 -9.79 22.29
N ASP A 26 -2.85 -10.65 23.25
CA ASP A 26 -2.25 -10.25 24.52
C ASP A 26 -0.75 -9.93 24.36
N PRO A 27 -0.08 -9.37 25.38
CA PRO A 27 1.35 -9.08 25.32
C PRO A 27 2.26 -10.31 25.16
N ASN A 28 1.74 -11.51 25.39
CA ASN A 28 2.46 -12.78 25.22
C ASN A 28 2.30 -13.35 23.81
N GLY A 29 1.50 -12.69 22.94
CA GLY A 29 1.24 -13.14 21.58
C GLY A 29 0.10 -14.16 21.46
N ASN A 30 -0.68 -14.41 22.51
CA ASN A 30 -1.84 -15.28 22.44
C ASN A 30 -3.01 -14.56 21.76
N LEU A 31 -3.69 -15.24 20.84
CA LEU A 31 -4.90 -14.73 20.20
C LEU A 31 -6.06 -14.71 21.20
N VAL A 32 -6.55 -13.53 21.52
CA VAL A 32 -7.63 -13.30 22.49
C VAL A 32 -9.01 -13.28 21.83
N ALA A 33 -9.09 -12.70 20.64
CA ALA A 33 -10.33 -12.59 19.86
C ALA A 33 -10.03 -12.33 18.39
N LYS A 34 -10.98 -12.66 17.52
CA LYS A 34 -10.89 -12.38 16.08
C LYS A 34 -12.26 -12.14 15.47
N SER A 35 -12.29 -11.34 14.42
CA SER A 35 -13.41 -11.22 13.50
C SER A 35 -12.91 -11.25 12.06
N GLN A 36 -13.79 -11.52 11.11
CA GLN A 36 -13.46 -11.58 9.69
C GLN A 36 -14.63 -11.07 8.86
N VAL A 37 -14.28 -10.32 7.81
CA VAL A 37 -15.21 -9.83 6.79
C VAL A 37 -14.67 -10.25 5.43
N VAL A 38 -15.51 -10.82 4.59
CA VAL A 38 -15.19 -11.13 3.20
C VAL A 38 -15.16 -9.82 2.42
N LEU A 39 -14.17 -9.63 1.56
CA LEU A 39 -14.11 -8.52 0.62
C LEU A 39 -15.09 -8.77 -0.53
N ASP A 40 -15.59 -7.70 -1.11
CA ASP A 40 -16.35 -7.76 -2.34
C ASP A 40 -15.50 -8.31 -3.49
N ASP A 41 -16.16 -8.83 -4.52
CA ASP A 41 -15.49 -9.37 -5.69
C ASP A 41 -14.71 -8.28 -6.44
N TYR A 42 -13.62 -8.67 -7.06
CA TYR A 42 -12.86 -7.79 -7.93
C TYR A 42 -13.67 -7.41 -9.17
N VAL A 43 -13.47 -6.16 -9.61
CA VAL A 43 -14.01 -5.71 -10.89
C VAL A 43 -13.12 -6.25 -12.01
N VAL A 44 -13.68 -7.09 -12.85
CA VAL A 44 -13.02 -7.62 -14.05
C VAL A 44 -13.62 -6.94 -15.28
N GLU A 45 -13.01 -5.84 -15.71
CA GLU A 45 -13.50 -5.08 -16.87
C GLU A 45 -13.34 -5.88 -18.18
N ARG A 46 -12.27 -6.63 -18.30
CA ARG A 46 -11.93 -7.55 -19.39
C ARG A 46 -10.87 -8.55 -18.93
N PRO A 47 -10.62 -9.65 -19.63
CA PRO A 47 -9.61 -10.63 -19.26
C PRO A 47 -8.26 -9.99 -18.94
N GLY A 48 -7.72 -10.26 -17.75
CA GLY A 48 -6.45 -9.72 -17.28
C GLY A 48 -6.51 -8.30 -16.70
N TRP A 49 -7.66 -7.62 -16.71
CA TRP A 49 -7.83 -6.31 -16.08
C TRP A 49 -8.62 -6.45 -14.79
N MET A 50 -7.92 -6.30 -13.69
CA MET A 50 -8.50 -6.52 -12.36
C MET A 50 -8.27 -5.32 -11.46
N SER A 51 -9.36 -4.72 -11.02
CA SER A 51 -9.37 -3.59 -10.11
C SER A 51 -10.29 -3.83 -8.92
N HIS A 52 -10.18 -2.98 -7.92
CA HIS A 52 -11.05 -2.99 -6.75
C HIS A 52 -11.40 -1.57 -6.32
N ASP A 53 -12.56 -1.38 -5.71
CA ASP A 53 -12.90 -0.13 -5.07
C ASP A 53 -11.95 0.12 -3.87
N VAL A 54 -11.31 1.28 -3.90
CA VAL A 54 -10.32 1.65 -2.87
C VAL A 54 -10.98 1.79 -1.50
N GLU A 55 -12.18 2.38 -1.43
CA GLU A 55 -12.89 2.57 -0.19
C GLU A 55 -13.39 1.24 0.39
N GLY A 56 -13.69 0.26 -0.45
CA GLY A 56 -14.09 -1.08 -0.06
C GLY A 56 -13.11 -1.76 0.90
N PHE A 57 -11.79 -1.56 0.70
CA PHE A 57 -10.77 -2.08 1.62
C PHE A 57 -10.88 -1.47 3.01
N TRP A 58 -11.05 -0.14 3.10
CA TRP A 58 -11.20 0.53 4.38
C TRP A 58 -12.49 0.15 5.11
N LEU A 59 -13.60 0.11 4.38
CA LEU A 59 -14.90 -0.27 4.94
C LEU A 59 -14.89 -1.70 5.49
N ALA A 60 -14.24 -2.64 4.80
CA ALA A 60 -14.08 -4.01 5.28
C ALA A 60 -13.23 -4.07 6.56
N CYS A 61 -12.11 -3.31 6.63
CA CYS A 61 -11.30 -3.19 7.84
C CYS A 61 -12.11 -2.63 9.01
N ALA A 62 -12.80 -1.51 8.80
CA ALA A 62 -13.65 -0.88 9.81
C ALA A 62 -14.77 -1.82 10.27
N ARG A 63 -15.41 -2.54 9.34
CA ARG A 63 -16.46 -3.52 9.65
C ARG A 63 -15.91 -4.68 10.48
N ALA A 64 -14.73 -5.21 10.15
CA ALA A 64 -14.10 -6.26 10.92
C ALA A 64 -13.82 -5.79 12.36
N CYS A 65 -13.28 -4.58 12.54
CA CYS A 65 -13.07 -4.02 13.88
C CYS A 65 -14.38 -3.83 14.65
N ARG A 66 -15.42 -3.27 14.01
CA ARG A 66 -16.74 -3.09 14.66
C ARG A 66 -17.35 -4.40 15.11
N LEU A 67 -17.31 -5.45 14.30
CA LEU A 67 -17.78 -6.79 14.69
C LEU A 67 -17.00 -7.32 15.89
N LEU A 68 -15.68 -7.14 15.91
CA LEU A 68 -14.85 -7.54 17.02
C LEU A 68 -15.25 -6.84 18.34
N TRP A 69 -15.59 -5.53 18.28
CA TRP A 69 -16.00 -4.77 19.46
C TRP A 69 -17.41 -5.12 19.93
N LEU A 70 -18.32 -5.46 19.00
CA LEU A 70 -19.67 -5.93 19.35
C LEU A 70 -19.63 -7.27 20.09
N ASP A 71 -18.80 -8.20 19.62
CA ASP A 71 -18.67 -9.53 20.23
C ASP A 71 -17.86 -9.48 21.55
N HIS A 72 -17.01 -8.46 21.71
CA HIS A 72 -16.10 -8.34 22.85
C HIS A 72 -16.13 -6.93 23.47
N PRO A 73 -17.25 -6.52 24.09
CA PRO A 73 -17.39 -5.17 24.64
C PRO A 73 -16.32 -4.87 25.71
N GLY A 74 -15.82 -3.64 25.69
CA GLY A 74 -14.79 -3.15 26.61
C GLY A 74 -13.35 -3.51 26.24
N LYS A 75 -13.11 -4.41 25.28
CA LYS A 75 -11.73 -4.73 24.87
C LYS A 75 -11.07 -3.62 24.06
N ALA A 76 -11.83 -2.80 23.34
CA ALA A 76 -11.30 -1.67 22.57
C ALA A 76 -10.50 -0.69 23.45
N ALA A 77 -11.00 -0.37 24.64
CA ALA A 77 -10.34 0.54 25.59
C ALA A 77 -8.98 0.03 26.11
N ARG A 78 -8.69 -1.25 25.92
CA ARG A 78 -7.42 -1.91 26.32
C ARG A 78 -6.39 -1.96 25.20
N VAL A 79 -6.75 -1.59 23.97
CA VAL A 79 -5.82 -1.59 22.83
C VAL A 79 -4.79 -0.48 23.00
N ARG A 80 -3.51 -0.84 22.94
CA ARG A 80 -2.37 0.08 23.07
C ARG A 80 -1.62 0.27 21.77
N GLY A 81 -1.86 -0.58 20.79
CA GLY A 81 -1.22 -0.47 19.49
C GLY A 81 -2.01 -1.19 18.41
N VAL A 82 -1.88 -0.66 17.19
CA VAL A 82 -2.46 -1.25 16.00
C VAL A 82 -1.34 -1.58 15.03
N SER A 83 -1.35 -2.78 14.48
CA SER A 83 -0.50 -3.17 13.36
C SER A 83 -1.35 -3.51 12.15
N VAL A 84 -0.81 -3.22 10.96
CA VAL A 84 -1.49 -3.48 9.69
C VAL A 84 -0.61 -4.41 8.86
N THR A 85 -1.21 -5.47 8.32
CA THR A 85 -0.64 -6.28 7.25
C THR A 85 -1.62 -6.36 6.09
N THR A 86 -1.10 -6.43 4.86
CA THR A 86 -1.94 -6.38 3.66
C THR A 86 -1.46 -7.37 2.61
N GLN A 87 -2.36 -7.73 1.69
CA GLN A 87 -1.94 -8.29 0.41
C GLN A 87 -0.93 -7.35 -0.25
N ARG A 88 0.02 -7.90 -0.98
CA ARG A 88 1.09 -7.13 -1.62
C ARG A 88 0.76 -6.84 -3.08
N GLY A 89 1.33 -5.76 -3.63
CA GLY A 89 1.15 -5.42 -5.04
C GLY A 89 -0.22 -4.84 -5.40
N THR A 90 -0.97 -4.36 -4.40
CA THR A 90 -2.18 -3.55 -4.63
C THR A 90 -1.81 -2.09 -4.48
N ILE A 91 -2.04 -1.31 -5.54
CA ILE A 91 -1.56 0.07 -5.65
C ILE A 91 -2.70 0.99 -6.12
N MET A 92 -2.73 2.22 -5.64
CA MET A 92 -3.74 3.21 -6.00
C MET A 92 -3.21 4.63 -5.99
N PRO A 93 -3.68 5.50 -6.92
CA PRO A 93 -3.44 6.93 -6.87
C PRO A 93 -4.54 7.63 -6.07
N VAL A 94 -4.14 8.57 -5.22
CA VAL A 94 -5.06 9.34 -4.37
C VAL A 94 -4.81 10.84 -4.50
N ASP A 95 -5.84 11.65 -4.19
CA ASP A 95 -5.76 13.10 -4.06
C ASP A 95 -5.16 13.53 -2.71
N ALA A 96 -5.10 14.84 -2.45
CA ALA A 96 -4.55 15.40 -1.22
C ALA A 96 -5.39 15.09 0.04
N GLN A 97 -6.64 14.71 -0.12
CA GLN A 97 -7.55 14.28 0.92
C GLN A 97 -7.53 12.76 1.13
N GLY A 98 -6.74 12.02 0.35
CA GLY A 98 -6.65 10.57 0.41
C GLY A 98 -7.81 9.85 -0.29
N HIS A 99 -8.62 10.55 -1.08
CA HIS A 99 -9.63 9.92 -1.92
C HIS A 99 -8.99 9.35 -3.17
N ALA A 100 -9.43 8.16 -3.56
CA ALA A 100 -8.96 7.54 -4.80
C ALA A 100 -9.34 8.38 -6.02
N VAL A 101 -8.39 8.63 -6.91
CA VAL A 101 -8.65 9.27 -8.21
C VAL A 101 -8.86 8.25 -9.33
N LEU A 102 -8.44 7.02 -9.12
CA LEU A 102 -8.69 5.84 -9.96
C LEU A 102 -8.87 4.60 -9.06
N PRO A 103 -9.53 3.53 -9.54
CA PRO A 103 -9.62 2.27 -8.82
C PRO A 103 -8.23 1.70 -8.48
N ALA A 104 -8.16 0.93 -7.40
CA ALA A 104 -6.93 0.19 -7.06
C ALA A 104 -6.66 -0.89 -8.10
N LEU A 105 -5.43 -0.96 -8.60
CA LEU A 105 -4.96 -2.10 -9.35
C LEU A 105 -4.44 -3.14 -8.37
N ILE A 106 -4.98 -4.36 -8.47
CA ILE A 106 -4.58 -5.45 -7.60
C ILE A 106 -3.44 -6.25 -8.23
N TRP A 107 -2.74 -7.03 -7.45
CA TRP A 107 -1.59 -7.83 -7.88
C TRP A 107 -1.89 -8.84 -9.01
N LEU A 108 -3.17 -9.14 -9.29
CA LEU A 108 -3.62 -9.97 -10.39
C LEU A 108 -3.81 -9.21 -11.71
N ASP A 109 -3.75 -7.87 -11.68
CA ASP A 109 -3.90 -7.05 -12.87
C ASP A 109 -2.73 -7.27 -13.83
N GLN A 110 -3.03 -7.42 -15.12
CA GLN A 110 -2.07 -7.72 -16.18
C GLN A 110 -1.96 -6.59 -17.22
N ARG A 111 -2.55 -5.41 -16.95
CA ARG A 111 -2.42 -4.28 -17.88
C ARG A 111 -0.99 -3.77 -17.92
N ARG A 112 -0.52 -3.40 -19.12
CA ARG A 112 0.86 -3.01 -19.36
C ARG A 112 0.96 -1.73 -20.15
N ALA A 113 1.90 -0.86 -19.76
CA ALA A 113 2.25 0.29 -20.56
C ALA A 113 2.87 -0.14 -21.88
N THR A 114 2.45 0.49 -22.98
CA THR A 114 3.00 0.25 -24.32
C THR A 114 4.06 1.29 -24.68
N ARG A 115 3.96 2.49 -24.13
CA ARG A 115 4.86 3.63 -24.35
C ARG A 115 5.40 4.18 -23.02
N PRO A 116 6.17 3.38 -22.25
CA PRO A 116 6.71 3.83 -20.97
C PRO A 116 7.70 5.00 -21.15
N PRO A 117 8.01 5.74 -20.07
CA PRO A 117 8.97 6.84 -20.10
C PRO A 117 10.32 6.44 -20.70
N ARG A 118 10.98 7.39 -21.39
CA ARG A 118 12.30 7.15 -22.01
C ARG A 118 13.42 7.31 -20.98
N ILE A 119 14.18 6.27 -20.77
CA ILE A 119 15.40 6.31 -19.96
C ILE A 119 16.52 6.99 -20.76
N GLY A 120 17.34 7.81 -20.10
CA GLY A 120 18.46 8.53 -20.71
C GLY A 120 19.48 7.64 -21.42
N ALA A 121 20.21 8.19 -22.38
CA ALA A 121 21.12 7.42 -23.24
C ALA A 121 22.22 6.69 -22.45
N ALA A 122 22.77 7.32 -21.41
CA ALA A 122 23.82 6.71 -20.58
C ALA A 122 23.34 5.43 -19.89
N TRP A 123 22.16 5.46 -19.27
CA TRP A 123 21.55 4.31 -18.63
C TRP A 123 21.21 3.20 -19.64
N ARG A 124 20.65 3.57 -20.80
CA ARG A 124 20.37 2.60 -21.87
C ARG A 124 21.64 1.88 -22.34
N ALA A 125 22.74 2.61 -22.49
CA ALA A 125 24.03 2.02 -22.87
C ALA A 125 24.54 1.06 -21.78
N ALA A 126 24.50 1.49 -20.51
CA ALA A 126 24.90 0.68 -19.36
C ALA A 126 24.08 -0.63 -19.27
N PHE A 127 22.74 -0.56 -19.44
CA PHE A 127 21.87 -1.74 -19.39
C PHE A 127 22.10 -2.72 -20.55
N ARG A 128 22.45 -2.20 -21.74
CA ARG A 128 22.84 -3.06 -22.88
C ARG A 128 24.15 -3.80 -22.60
N LEU A 129 25.17 -3.09 -22.11
CA LEU A 129 26.44 -3.68 -21.73
C LEU A 129 26.30 -4.72 -20.61
N ALA A 130 25.44 -4.47 -19.63
CA ALA A 130 25.16 -5.40 -18.55
C ALA A 130 24.21 -6.56 -18.95
N GLY A 131 23.67 -6.57 -20.17
CA GLY A 131 22.76 -7.62 -20.64
C GLY A 131 21.35 -7.59 -19.99
N VAL A 132 20.97 -6.50 -19.29
CA VAL A 132 19.70 -6.40 -18.54
C VAL A 132 18.64 -5.50 -19.21
N ALA A 133 18.89 -5.05 -20.43
CA ALA A 133 18.03 -4.10 -21.12
C ALA A 133 16.55 -4.57 -21.24
N GLU A 134 16.33 -5.86 -21.51
CA GLU A 134 14.99 -6.45 -21.59
C GLU A 134 14.30 -6.50 -20.22
N THR A 135 15.03 -6.83 -19.17
CA THR A 135 14.51 -6.82 -17.79
C THR A 135 14.04 -5.43 -17.38
N ILE A 136 14.81 -4.38 -17.75
CA ILE A 136 14.42 -3.00 -17.49
C ILE A 136 13.19 -2.60 -18.31
N ARG A 137 13.10 -3.03 -19.56
CA ARG A 137 11.93 -2.79 -20.41
C ARG A 137 10.68 -3.49 -19.86
N TYR A 138 10.82 -4.71 -19.39
CA TYR A 138 9.78 -5.45 -18.71
C TYR A 138 9.31 -4.69 -17.45
N PHE A 139 10.25 -4.30 -16.56
CA PHE A 139 9.97 -3.47 -15.39
C PHE A 139 9.15 -2.22 -15.73
N GLN A 140 9.52 -1.50 -16.79
CA GLN A 140 8.80 -0.30 -17.21
C GLN A 140 7.37 -0.59 -17.69
N ARG A 141 7.16 -1.71 -18.38
CA ARG A 141 5.86 -2.08 -18.93
C ARG A 141 4.90 -2.57 -17.84
N GLU A 142 5.40 -3.27 -16.86
CA GLU A 142 4.62 -3.81 -15.74
C GLU A 142 4.23 -2.72 -14.72
N ALA A 143 4.94 -1.58 -14.72
CA ALA A 143 4.68 -0.53 -13.75
C ALA A 143 3.32 0.14 -13.97
N GLU A 144 2.43 0.01 -13.01
CA GLU A 144 1.06 0.53 -13.02
C GLU A 144 1.05 2.06 -13.20
N VAL A 145 2.01 2.76 -12.58
CA VAL A 145 2.18 4.22 -12.73
C VAL A 145 2.46 4.64 -14.18
N ASN A 146 3.14 3.80 -14.95
CA ASN A 146 3.39 4.07 -16.37
C ASN A 146 2.13 3.85 -17.21
N TRP A 147 1.34 2.84 -16.85
CA TRP A 147 0.08 2.59 -17.53
C TRP A 147 -0.92 3.74 -17.29
N TRP A 148 -1.05 4.21 -16.03
CA TRP A 148 -1.91 5.36 -15.73
C TRP A 148 -1.47 6.62 -16.47
N ALA A 149 -0.16 6.93 -16.44
CA ALA A 149 0.36 8.09 -17.12
C ALA A 149 0.12 8.07 -18.67
N GLU A 150 0.10 6.86 -19.26
CA GLU A 150 -0.16 6.66 -20.69
C GLU A 150 -1.66 6.72 -21.04
N ASN A 151 -2.51 6.10 -20.22
CA ASN A 151 -3.91 5.82 -20.58
C ASN A 151 -4.91 6.74 -19.87
N GLU A 152 -4.54 7.31 -18.73
CA GLU A 152 -5.36 8.17 -17.87
C GLU A 152 -4.65 9.51 -17.54
N PRO A 153 -4.06 10.23 -18.52
CA PRO A 153 -3.14 11.34 -18.26
C PRO A 153 -3.79 12.48 -17.46
N ASP A 154 -5.05 12.80 -17.73
CA ASP A 154 -5.76 13.90 -17.05
C ASP A 154 -6.05 13.55 -15.59
N THR A 155 -6.41 12.30 -15.32
CA THR A 155 -6.64 11.79 -13.97
C THR A 155 -5.32 11.61 -13.24
N TRP A 156 -4.30 11.07 -13.92
CA TRP A 156 -2.95 10.94 -13.37
C TRP A 156 -2.35 12.28 -12.95
N ALA A 157 -2.61 13.37 -13.71
CA ALA A 157 -2.14 14.72 -13.37
C ALA A 157 -2.69 15.23 -12.03
N ARG A 158 -3.84 14.74 -11.57
CA ARG A 158 -4.48 15.10 -10.29
C ARG A 158 -3.97 14.25 -9.12
N THR A 159 -3.14 13.23 -9.37
CA THR A 159 -2.60 12.34 -8.34
C THR A 159 -1.67 13.09 -7.41
N TYR A 160 -2.04 13.16 -6.14
CA TYR A 160 -1.21 13.72 -5.07
C TYR A 160 -0.25 12.67 -4.52
N LYS A 161 -0.75 11.46 -4.20
CA LYS A 161 0.07 10.33 -3.74
C LYS A 161 -0.26 9.05 -4.49
N VAL A 162 0.74 8.20 -4.61
CA VAL A 162 0.63 6.80 -5.03
C VAL A 162 0.91 5.94 -3.82
N LEU A 163 -0.08 5.17 -3.42
CA LEU A 163 -0.03 4.36 -2.20
C LEU A 163 -0.12 2.87 -2.55
N LEU A 164 0.61 2.05 -1.82
CA LEU A 164 0.25 0.65 -1.66
C LEU A 164 -0.90 0.53 -0.66
N LEU A 165 -1.57 -0.61 -0.62
CA LEU A 165 -2.71 -0.84 0.28
C LEU A 165 -2.34 -0.58 1.76
N SER A 166 -1.12 -0.92 2.17
CA SER A 166 -0.60 -0.59 3.50
C SER A 166 -0.57 0.91 3.76
N GLY A 167 -0.06 1.68 2.80
CA GLY A 167 -0.02 3.15 2.88
C GLY A 167 -1.41 3.78 2.94
N LEU A 168 -2.39 3.22 2.21
CA LEU A 168 -3.79 3.65 2.31
C LEU A 168 -4.35 3.40 3.71
N LEU A 169 -4.20 2.20 4.25
CA LEU A 169 -4.72 1.87 5.58
C LEU A 169 -4.02 2.67 6.68
N ASN A 170 -2.72 2.92 6.55
CA ASN A 170 -2.01 3.81 7.46
C ASN A 170 -2.57 5.24 7.39
N PHE A 171 -2.82 5.77 6.18
CA PHE A 171 -3.44 7.09 6.01
C PHE A 171 -4.85 7.14 6.65
N LYS A 172 -5.70 6.16 6.39
CA LYS A 172 -7.05 6.07 6.96
C LYS A 172 -7.01 5.99 8.50
N LEU A 173 -6.00 5.36 9.07
CA LEU A 173 -5.84 5.26 10.52
C LEU A 173 -5.25 6.52 11.16
N THR A 174 -4.36 7.23 10.49
CA THR A 174 -3.54 8.29 11.11
C THR A 174 -3.72 9.67 10.52
N GLY A 175 -4.24 9.78 9.30
CA GLY A 175 -4.28 11.01 8.52
C GLY A 175 -2.93 11.38 7.87
N GLU A 176 -1.88 10.53 8.01
CA GLU A 176 -0.54 10.80 7.50
C GLU A 176 -0.20 9.89 6.31
N PHE A 177 0.39 10.47 5.26
CA PHE A 177 0.91 9.70 4.11
C PHE A 177 2.25 9.05 4.46
N VAL A 178 2.20 8.00 5.25
CA VAL A 178 3.35 7.24 5.75
C VAL A 178 3.17 5.76 5.49
N ASP A 179 4.28 5.05 5.20
CA ASP A 179 4.26 3.60 5.06
C ASP A 179 5.54 2.97 5.61
N SER A 180 5.53 1.66 5.81
CA SER A 180 6.70 0.90 6.23
C SER A 180 7.61 0.57 5.05
N VAL A 181 8.93 0.62 5.24
CA VAL A 181 9.90 0.07 4.27
C VAL A 181 9.64 -1.41 3.98
N GLY A 182 9.08 -2.16 4.93
CA GLY A 182 8.76 -3.58 4.77
C GLY A 182 7.55 -3.85 3.88
N ALA A 183 6.71 -2.86 3.63
CA ALA A 183 5.55 -3.00 2.75
C ALA A 183 5.90 -2.79 1.27
N GLN A 184 7.04 -2.18 0.97
CA GLN A 184 7.39 -1.76 -0.38
C GLN A 184 7.71 -2.94 -1.28
N VAL A 185 7.00 -3.05 -2.38
CA VAL A 185 7.15 -4.11 -3.40
C VAL A 185 6.79 -3.59 -4.78
N GLY A 186 7.10 -4.40 -5.78
CA GLY A 186 6.66 -4.19 -7.15
C GLY A 186 7.45 -3.10 -7.87
N TYR A 187 6.76 -2.42 -8.76
CA TYR A 187 7.34 -1.51 -9.74
C TYR A 187 7.37 -0.07 -9.23
N VAL A 188 7.95 0.11 -8.05
CA VAL A 188 8.14 1.42 -7.40
C VAL A 188 9.64 1.77 -7.32
N PRO A 189 10.01 3.05 -7.21
CA PRO A 189 11.42 3.45 -7.17
C PRO A 189 12.04 3.22 -5.78
N PHE A 190 11.93 1.99 -5.27
CA PHE A 190 12.48 1.57 -3.97
C PHE A 190 13.89 1.01 -4.12
N ASP A 191 14.78 1.35 -3.19
CA ASP A 191 16.13 0.80 -3.06
C ASP A 191 16.15 -0.24 -1.95
N PHE A 192 16.13 -1.51 -2.33
CA PHE A 192 16.14 -2.64 -1.41
C PHE A 192 17.43 -2.79 -0.59
N LYS A 193 18.53 -2.15 -1.00
CA LYS A 193 19.78 -2.15 -0.23
C LYS A 193 19.80 -1.10 0.85
N ARG A 194 19.21 0.06 0.57
CA ARG A 194 19.16 1.20 1.48
C ARG A 194 17.88 1.24 2.32
N HIS A 195 16.92 0.38 2.03
CA HIS A 195 15.60 0.34 2.64
C HIS A 195 14.90 1.70 2.60
N GLY A 196 14.81 2.29 1.41
CA GLY A 196 14.20 3.60 1.22
C GLY A 196 13.94 3.91 -0.24
N TRP A 197 13.42 5.08 -0.53
CA TRP A 197 13.27 5.51 -1.91
C TRP A 197 14.63 5.71 -2.57
N ALA A 198 14.71 5.37 -3.84
CA ALA A 198 15.93 5.47 -4.65
C ALA A 198 16.52 6.89 -4.61
N GLY A 199 17.84 6.98 -4.70
CA GLY A 199 18.54 8.28 -4.74
C GLY A 199 18.14 9.11 -5.97
N PRO A 200 18.36 10.45 -5.95
CA PRO A 200 17.87 11.35 -7.01
C PRO A 200 18.39 11.01 -8.41
N SER A 201 19.56 10.41 -8.51
CA SER A 201 20.19 10.04 -9.80
C SER A 201 19.89 8.61 -10.24
N ASP A 202 19.08 7.86 -9.48
CA ASP A 202 18.73 6.48 -9.81
C ASP A 202 17.89 6.44 -11.09
N TRP A 203 18.16 5.45 -11.92
CA TRP A 203 17.47 5.23 -13.19
C TRP A 203 15.96 5.01 -13.06
N LYS A 204 15.50 4.52 -11.91
CA LYS A 204 14.08 4.26 -11.64
C LYS A 204 13.23 5.52 -11.78
N TRP A 205 13.77 6.69 -11.42
CA TRP A 205 13.08 7.97 -11.62
C TRP A 205 12.88 8.35 -13.07
N GLN A 206 13.70 7.82 -13.98
CA GLN A 206 13.51 7.98 -15.42
C GLN A 206 12.65 6.87 -16.02
N ALA A 207 12.59 5.72 -15.38
CA ALA A 207 11.87 4.55 -15.84
C ALA A 207 10.37 4.57 -15.48
N LEU A 208 10.01 5.31 -14.45
CA LEU A 208 8.67 5.35 -13.86
C LEU A 208 8.08 6.74 -13.96
N ALA A 209 6.80 6.81 -14.34
CA ALA A 209 6.05 8.06 -14.45
C ALA A 209 5.57 8.58 -13.09
N VAL A 210 6.39 8.44 -12.06
CA VAL A 210 6.09 8.89 -10.69
C VAL A 210 7.18 9.84 -10.20
N ARG A 211 6.82 10.88 -9.47
CA ARG A 211 7.73 11.83 -8.85
C ARG A 211 7.91 11.49 -7.37
N ARG A 212 9.05 11.93 -6.79
CA ARG A 212 9.38 11.65 -5.38
C ARG A 212 8.31 12.16 -4.42
N GLU A 213 7.75 13.33 -4.68
CA GLU A 213 6.70 13.95 -3.88
C GLU A 213 5.35 13.23 -3.94
N GLN A 214 5.13 12.39 -4.96
CA GLN A 214 3.93 11.55 -5.07
C GLN A 214 4.01 10.27 -4.23
N LEU A 215 5.13 10.01 -3.57
CA LEU A 215 5.32 8.83 -2.73
C LEU A 215 5.17 9.18 -1.24
N PRO A 216 4.72 8.25 -0.40
CA PRO A 216 4.61 8.47 1.04
C PRO A 216 5.99 8.61 1.71
N GLU A 217 6.03 9.11 2.92
CA GLU A 217 7.18 8.95 3.81
C GLU A 217 7.36 7.47 4.16
N LEU A 218 8.61 7.02 4.24
CA LEU A 218 8.91 5.65 4.66
C LEU A 218 9.56 5.64 6.04
N ARG A 219 9.07 4.74 6.89
CA ARG A 219 9.65 4.49 8.22
C ARG A 219 10.14 3.05 8.36
N PRO A 220 11.14 2.80 9.22
CA PRO A 220 11.66 1.46 9.46
C PRO A 220 10.59 0.47 9.94
N VAL A 221 10.78 -0.80 9.66
CA VAL A 221 9.92 -1.88 10.21
C VAL A 221 9.97 -1.84 11.73
N GLY A 222 8.81 -1.96 12.38
CA GLY A 222 8.68 -1.95 13.84
C GLY A 222 8.67 -0.55 14.47
N SER A 223 8.82 0.52 13.68
CA SER A 223 8.64 1.88 14.19
C SER A 223 7.16 2.28 14.23
N VAL A 224 6.85 3.24 15.09
CA VAL A 224 5.52 3.87 15.14
C VAL A 224 5.34 4.72 13.89
N LEU A 225 4.30 4.45 13.11
CA LEU A 225 3.98 5.19 11.89
C LEU A 225 3.14 6.43 12.16
N GLY A 226 2.33 6.44 13.21
CA GLY A 226 1.47 7.55 13.61
C GLY A 226 0.61 7.16 14.81
N GLN A 227 -0.32 8.03 15.16
CA GLN A 227 -1.36 7.75 16.16
C GLN A 227 -2.70 7.58 15.46
N VAL A 228 -3.51 6.65 15.95
CA VAL A 228 -4.87 6.47 15.43
C VAL A 228 -5.66 7.75 15.67
N SER A 229 -6.24 8.30 14.61
CA SER A 229 -7.01 9.52 14.65
C SER A 229 -8.36 9.31 15.36
N ALA A 230 -8.98 10.39 15.81
CA ALA A 230 -10.31 10.32 16.41
C ALA A 230 -11.40 9.84 15.42
N GLU A 231 -11.19 10.08 14.12
CA GLU A 231 -12.10 9.63 13.05
C GLU A 231 -12.03 8.11 12.82
N ALA A 232 -10.86 7.51 13.09
CA ALA A 232 -10.62 6.07 12.89
C ALA A 232 -10.84 5.24 14.17
N SER A 233 -11.03 5.88 15.33
CA SER A 233 -11.15 5.22 16.64
C SER A 233 -12.58 4.80 17.01
#